data_03aed1cee30e5c56041e852b872d6adf
#
_entry.id   03aed1cee30e5c56041e852b872d6adf
#
_cell.length_a   1.000
_cell.length_b   1.000
_cell.length_c   1.000
_cell.angle_alpha   90.00
_cell.angle_beta   90.00
_cell.angle_gamma   90.00
#
_symmetry.space_group_name_H-M   'P 1'
#
loop_
_entity.id
_entity.type
_entity.pdbx_description
1 polymer ?
#
loop_
_entity_poly.entity_id
_entity_poly.type
_entity_poly.pdbx_seq_one_letter_code
_entity_poly.pdbx_strand_id
1 'polypeptide(L)'
;MAFPPVTAPRRTLYPEIEANKYGWLKTDSVHEIYWEESGNPDGVPVVVLHGGPGGAVNPSLRRYFDPAVYRIVMFDQRGCGLSRPNASLENNTTWDLVRDIEAIREMLGIDKWVVFGGSWGSTLSLTYAITHPERTRALVLRGIFLMTRKELHWFYQDGASMLWPDLWESFLAPIPEDERGDLMKAYFKRLTGDNIEERNRAAVAWATWEGNTVTVAGANGSPDKFGDPEFAVAFARIENWYFTHGGFFDSENWIIENVDKIRHIPTWIAQGRFDVVTPASGAWALHRAFPEAKLEIIGDAGHASSEPGIVDSLVRATDWAAKQG
;
A
#
# COMPACT_ATOMS: atom_id res chain seq x y z
N MET A 1 26.55 8.47 -9.94
CA MET A 1 25.78 8.68 -11.19
C MET A 1 25.04 10.00 -11.04
N ALA A 2 25.28 10.95 -11.94
CA ALA A 2 24.48 12.18 -11.97
C ALA A 2 23.11 11.82 -12.57
N PHE A 3 22.04 12.26 -11.92
CA PHE A 3 20.70 12.11 -12.47
C PHE A 3 20.62 13.01 -13.71
N PRO A 4 20.17 12.51 -14.87
CA PRO A 4 19.95 13.38 -16.01
C PRO A 4 18.91 14.44 -15.62
N PRO A 5 19.10 15.69 -16.05
CA PRO A 5 18.07 16.71 -15.85
C PRO A 5 16.78 16.23 -16.51
N VAL A 6 15.66 16.41 -15.82
CA VAL A 6 14.32 16.13 -16.37
C VAL A 6 14.10 17.14 -17.51
N THR A 7 14.34 16.70 -18.74
CA THR A 7 14.25 17.56 -19.94
C THR A 7 12.88 17.48 -20.63
N ALA A 8 12.04 16.52 -20.23
CA ALA A 8 10.68 16.37 -20.75
C ALA A 8 9.63 16.83 -19.72
N PRO A 9 8.50 17.38 -20.15
CA PRO A 9 7.39 17.65 -19.25
C PRO A 9 6.94 16.37 -18.53
N ARG A 10 6.69 16.46 -17.21
CA ARG A 10 6.15 15.35 -16.44
C ARG A 10 4.76 14.98 -16.94
N ARG A 11 4.49 13.68 -16.96
CA ARG A 11 3.15 13.15 -17.19
C ARG A 11 2.26 13.54 -16.02
N THR A 12 1.00 13.77 -16.32
CA THR A 12 -0.06 14.03 -15.34
C THR A 12 -1.06 12.88 -15.33
N LEU A 13 -1.90 12.83 -14.31
CA LEU A 13 -2.97 11.84 -14.21
C LEU A 13 -3.92 11.93 -15.42
N TYR A 14 -4.47 10.79 -15.80
CA TYR A 14 -5.58 10.70 -16.75
C TYR A 14 -6.85 11.37 -16.18
N PRO A 15 -7.85 11.66 -17.05
CA PRO A 15 -9.12 12.22 -16.59
C PRO A 15 -9.80 11.37 -15.52
N GLU A 16 -10.68 11.99 -14.74
CA GLU A 16 -11.55 11.29 -13.80
C GLU A 16 -12.55 10.41 -14.54
N ILE A 17 -12.79 9.22 -13.98
CA ILE A 17 -13.79 8.28 -14.47
C ILE A 17 -14.53 7.66 -13.28
N GLU A 18 -15.76 7.26 -13.51
CA GLU A 18 -16.58 6.54 -12.55
C GLU A 18 -16.42 5.02 -12.69
N ALA A 19 -16.86 4.29 -11.66
CA ALA A 19 -16.95 2.86 -11.72
C ALA A 19 -18.08 2.43 -12.67
N ASN A 20 -17.79 1.51 -13.59
CA ASN A 20 -18.80 0.91 -14.48
C ASN A 20 -19.68 -0.09 -13.73
N LYS A 21 -19.08 -0.76 -12.74
CA LYS A 21 -19.70 -1.83 -11.99
C LYS A 21 -19.05 -1.95 -10.62
N TYR A 22 -19.83 -2.33 -9.62
CA TYR A 22 -19.34 -2.62 -8.28
C TYR A 22 -20.22 -3.65 -7.59
N GLY A 23 -19.74 -4.21 -6.48
CA GLY A 23 -20.48 -5.17 -5.68
C GLY A 23 -19.70 -5.65 -4.47
N TRP A 24 -20.24 -6.67 -3.82
CA TRP A 24 -19.62 -7.34 -2.70
C TRP A 24 -19.47 -8.82 -3.01
N LEU A 25 -18.29 -9.36 -2.78
CA LEU A 25 -17.98 -10.76 -2.92
C LEU A 25 -17.83 -11.38 -1.53
N LYS A 26 -18.65 -12.37 -1.24
CA LYS A 26 -18.49 -13.17 -0.02
C LYS A 26 -17.33 -14.14 -0.21
N THR A 27 -16.26 -13.96 0.55
CA THR A 27 -15.02 -14.75 0.41
C THR A 27 -14.91 -15.85 1.47
N ASP A 28 -15.56 -15.68 2.63
CA ASP A 28 -15.65 -16.70 3.67
C ASP A 28 -16.93 -16.55 4.53
N SER A 29 -16.98 -17.15 5.71
CA SER A 29 -18.13 -17.04 6.63
C SER A 29 -18.25 -15.67 7.30
N VAL A 30 -17.18 -14.87 7.29
CA VAL A 30 -17.06 -13.60 8.01
C VAL A 30 -17.10 -12.41 7.05
N HIS A 31 -16.36 -12.48 5.93
CA HIS A 31 -16.05 -11.32 5.10
C HIS A 31 -16.84 -11.23 3.79
N GLU A 32 -17.29 -10.01 3.50
CA GLU A 32 -17.79 -9.57 2.20
C GLU A 32 -16.86 -8.45 1.68
N ILE A 33 -16.20 -8.68 0.56
CA ILE A 33 -15.19 -7.79 -0.02
C ILE A 33 -15.85 -6.88 -1.05
N TYR A 34 -15.81 -5.57 -0.81
CA TYR A 34 -16.22 -4.58 -1.81
C TYR A 34 -15.22 -4.55 -2.96
N TRP A 35 -15.73 -4.58 -4.18
CA TRP A 35 -14.95 -4.44 -5.41
C TRP A 35 -15.65 -3.53 -6.39
N GLU A 36 -14.87 -2.92 -7.29
CA GLU A 36 -15.36 -2.11 -8.40
C GLU A 36 -14.53 -2.31 -9.65
N GLU A 37 -15.14 -2.05 -10.79
CA GLU A 37 -14.54 -2.12 -12.11
C GLU A 37 -14.79 -0.80 -12.87
N SER A 38 -13.77 -0.27 -13.52
CA SER A 38 -13.83 0.98 -14.30
C SER A 38 -12.99 0.91 -15.57
N GLY A 39 -13.10 1.92 -16.44
CA GLY A 39 -12.38 1.99 -17.70
C GLY A 39 -12.99 1.09 -18.80
N ASN A 40 -12.13 0.54 -19.68
CA ASN A 40 -12.53 -0.30 -20.80
C ASN A 40 -12.77 -1.75 -20.36
N PRO A 41 -14.00 -2.29 -20.43
CA PRO A 41 -14.29 -3.66 -20.00
C PRO A 41 -13.54 -4.74 -20.81
N ASP A 42 -13.15 -4.43 -22.05
CA ASP A 42 -12.39 -5.31 -22.94
C ASP A 42 -10.88 -4.99 -22.94
N GLY A 43 -10.46 -4.08 -22.07
CA GLY A 43 -9.08 -3.62 -21.97
C GLY A 43 -8.15 -4.57 -21.23
N VAL A 44 -6.89 -4.14 -21.10
CA VAL A 44 -5.87 -4.86 -20.32
C VAL A 44 -6.29 -4.89 -18.85
N PRO A 45 -6.49 -6.05 -18.25
CA PRO A 45 -6.87 -6.11 -16.84
C PRO A 45 -5.74 -5.62 -15.93
N VAL A 46 -6.11 -4.83 -14.93
CA VAL A 46 -5.22 -4.44 -13.82
C VAL A 46 -5.95 -4.54 -12.51
N VAL A 47 -5.29 -5.09 -11.49
CA VAL A 47 -5.76 -5.01 -10.10
C VAL A 47 -4.95 -3.97 -9.34
N VAL A 48 -5.63 -3.10 -8.61
CA VAL A 48 -5.03 -2.06 -7.77
C VAL A 48 -5.16 -2.45 -6.30
N LEU A 49 -4.02 -2.62 -5.65
CA LEU A 49 -3.91 -3.00 -4.25
C LEU A 49 -3.57 -1.77 -3.41
N HIS A 50 -4.52 -1.33 -2.58
CA HIS A 50 -4.31 -0.16 -1.72
C HIS A 50 -3.32 -0.43 -0.59
N GLY A 51 -2.75 0.65 -0.03
CA GLY A 51 -1.81 0.63 1.09
C GLY A 51 -2.47 0.54 2.47
N GLY A 52 -1.68 0.80 3.48
CA GLY A 52 -1.90 0.58 4.89
C GLY A 52 -0.99 -0.57 5.36
N PRO A 53 -1.52 -1.79 5.63
CA PRO A 53 -2.89 -2.31 5.43
C PRO A 53 -3.93 -1.54 6.25
N GLY A 54 -5.17 -1.51 5.82
CA GLY A 54 -6.20 -0.73 6.55
C GLY A 54 -6.66 0.53 5.80
N GLY A 55 -6.04 0.84 4.66
CA GLY A 55 -6.51 1.88 3.74
C GLY A 55 -7.85 1.51 3.08
N ALA A 56 -8.16 2.18 1.97
CA ALA A 56 -9.36 1.90 1.20
C ALA A 56 -9.17 2.28 -0.26
N VAL A 57 -10.09 1.84 -1.11
CA VAL A 57 -10.21 2.30 -2.49
C VAL A 57 -10.29 3.83 -2.51
N ASN A 58 -9.45 4.43 -3.33
CA ASN A 58 -9.49 5.85 -3.61
C ASN A 58 -9.74 6.05 -5.12
N PRO A 59 -10.86 6.67 -5.51
CA PRO A 59 -11.19 6.90 -6.92
C PRO A 59 -10.08 7.58 -7.74
N SER A 60 -9.24 8.40 -7.10
CA SER A 60 -8.10 9.03 -7.77
C SER A 60 -7.08 8.03 -8.32
N LEU A 61 -7.01 6.81 -7.78
CA LEU A 61 -6.12 5.77 -8.27
C LEU A 61 -6.50 5.27 -9.67
N ARG A 62 -7.75 5.39 -10.09
CA ARG A 62 -8.20 5.07 -11.46
C ARG A 62 -7.44 5.91 -12.49
N ARG A 63 -7.03 7.12 -12.11
CA ARG A 63 -6.39 8.12 -12.98
C ARG A 63 -4.93 7.84 -13.32
N TYR A 64 -4.33 6.80 -12.75
CA TYR A 64 -2.99 6.35 -13.17
C TYR A 64 -3.03 5.51 -14.44
N PHE A 65 -4.20 5.16 -14.94
CA PHE A 65 -4.41 4.26 -16.07
C PHE A 65 -5.15 4.97 -17.22
N ASP A 66 -4.74 4.70 -18.46
CA ASP A 66 -5.50 5.12 -19.62
C ASP A 66 -6.84 4.37 -19.63
N PRO A 67 -7.99 5.07 -19.45
CA PRO A 67 -9.29 4.41 -19.38
C PRO A 67 -9.76 3.77 -20.69
N ALA A 68 -9.15 4.13 -21.83
CA ALA A 68 -9.42 3.48 -23.10
C ALA A 68 -8.68 2.16 -23.27
N VAL A 69 -7.58 1.97 -22.51
CA VAL A 69 -6.69 0.81 -22.63
C VAL A 69 -6.93 -0.21 -21.51
N TYR A 70 -7.25 0.25 -20.31
CA TYR A 70 -7.29 -0.61 -19.12
C TYR A 70 -8.70 -0.96 -18.67
N ARG A 71 -8.86 -2.22 -18.25
CA ARG A 71 -9.94 -2.72 -17.39
C ARG A 71 -9.44 -2.66 -15.96
N ILE A 72 -9.86 -1.66 -15.19
CA ILE A 72 -9.31 -1.33 -13.87
C ILE A 72 -10.19 -1.96 -12.79
N VAL A 73 -9.62 -2.87 -12.00
CA VAL A 73 -10.26 -3.52 -10.87
C VAL A 73 -9.65 -3.01 -9.57
N MET A 74 -10.50 -2.52 -8.68
CA MET A 74 -10.12 -2.10 -7.34
C MET A 74 -11.00 -2.79 -6.31
N PHE A 75 -10.50 -3.01 -5.10
CA PHE A 75 -11.28 -3.58 -4.03
C PHE A 75 -10.78 -3.08 -2.67
N ASP A 76 -11.66 -3.01 -1.69
CA ASP A 76 -11.29 -2.77 -0.30
C ASP A 76 -10.90 -4.10 0.35
N GLN A 77 -9.69 -4.16 0.90
CA GLN A 77 -9.21 -5.34 1.61
C GLN A 77 -10.06 -5.62 2.86
N ARG A 78 -9.89 -6.79 3.49
CA ARG A 78 -10.68 -7.21 4.65
C ARG A 78 -10.67 -6.17 5.76
N GLY A 79 -11.84 -5.82 6.25
CA GLY A 79 -12.02 -4.83 7.31
C GLY A 79 -11.86 -3.37 6.89
N CYS A 80 -11.57 -3.09 5.62
CA CYS A 80 -11.27 -1.76 5.10
C CYS A 80 -12.46 -1.18 4.33
N GLY A 81 -12.56 0.14 4.30
CA GLY A 81 -13.47 0.89 3.44
C GLY A 81 -14.92 0.38 3.49
N LEU A 82 -15.44 -0.06 2.35
CA LEU A 82 -16.78 -0.60 2.18
C LEU A 82 -16.87 -2.12 2.37
N SER A 83 -15.74 -2.81 2.58
CA SER A 83 -15.72 -4.24 2.93
C SER A 83 -16.21 -4.48 4.35
N ARG A 84 -16.81 -5.64 4.59
CA ARG A 84 -17.51 -5.97 5.84
C ARG A 84 -16.99 -7.27 6.46
N PRO A 85 -16.97 -7.36 7.82
CA PRO A 85 -17.22 -6.31 8.81
C PRO A 85 -16.06 -5.33 8.92
N ASN A 86 -16.36 -4.04 9.21
CA ASN A 86 -15.36 -2.99 9.33
C ASN A 86 -14.40 -3.25 10.51
N ALA A 87 -13.10 -2.95 10.33
CA ALA A 87 -12.03 -3.09 11.32
C ALA A 87 -11.88 -4.51 11.91
N SER A 88 -12.41 -5.55 11.25
CA SER A 88 -12.30 -6.94 11.70
C SER A 88 -10.88 -7.47 11.53
N LEU A 89 -10.39 -8.17 12.57
CA LEU A 89 -9.10 -8.88 12.56
C LEU A 89 -9.28 -10.40 12.39
N GLU A 90 -10.52 -10.89 12.46
CA GLU A 90 -10.84 -12.30 12.28
C GLU A 90 -10.57 -12.71 10.82
N ASN A 91 -9.90 -13.84 10.59
CA ASN A 91 -9.55 -14.31 9.26
C ASN A 91 -8.92 -13.21 8.38
N ASN A 92 -8.09 -12.36 8.96
CA ASN A 92 -7.50 -11.21 8.27
C ASN A 92 -5.98 -11.29 8.34
N THR A 93 -5.42 -12.03 7.39
CA THR A 93 -3.98 -12.26 7.20
C THR A 93 -3.59 -11.98 5.75
N THR A 94 -2.30 -11.84 5.48
CA THR A 94 -1.77 -11.69 4.10
C THR A 94 -2.25 -12.81 3.18
N TRP A 95 -2.31 -14.03 3.69
CA TRP A 95 -2.74 -15.21 2.92
C TRP A 95 -4.23 -15.22 2.61
N ASP A 96 -5.04 -14.64 3.49
CA ASP A 96 -6.46 -14.39 3.22
C ASP A 96 -6.62 -13.38 2.08
N LEU A 97 -5.84 -12.28 2.10
CA LEU A 97 -5.89 -11.27 1.04
C LEU A 97 -5.44 -11.84 -0.31
N VAL A 98 -4.42 -12.70 -0.34
CA VAL A 98 -4.01 -13.39 -1.58
C VAL A 98 -5.15 -14.24 -2.14
N ARG A 99 -5.89 -14.96 -1.27
CA ARG A 99 -7.08 -15.73 -1.69
C ARG A 99 -8.22 -14.83 -2.19
N ASP A 100 -8.42 -13.69 -1.56
CA ASP A 100 -9.44 -12.72 -2.00
C ASP A 100 -9.12 -12.15 -3.39
N ILE A 101 -7.83 -11.85 -3.67
CA ILE A 101 -7.38 -11.40 -4.99
C ILE A 101 -7.72 -12.46 -6.05
N GLU A 102 -7.42 -13.74 -5.79
CA GLU A 102 -7.78 -14.83 -6.71
C GLU A 102 -9.30 -15.00 -6.86
N ALA A 103 -10.05 -14.91 -5.78
CA ALA A 103 -11.50 -15.02 -5.84
C ALA A 103 -12.13 -13.91 -6.71
N ILE A 104 -11.63 -12.67 -6.60
CA ILE A 104 -12.06 -11.54 -7.45
C ILE A 104 -11.65 -11.79 -8.91
N ARG A 105 -10.41 -12.22 -9.16
CA ARG A 105 -9.92 -12.54 -10.51
C ARG A 105 -10.80 -13.58 -11.20
N GLU A 106 -11.08 -14.67 -10.51
CA GLU A 106 -11.90 -15.79 -11.02
C GLU A 106 -13.36 -15.36 -11.26
N MET A 107 -13.96 -14.64 -10.31
CA MET A 107 -15.32 -14.08 -10.45
C MET A 107 -15.46 -13.20 -11.68
N LEU A 108 -14.41 -12.41 -12.01
CA LEU A 108 -14.40 -11.50 -13.16
C LEU A 108 -13.96 -12.18 -14.46
N GLY A 109 -13.61 -13.47 -14.44
CA GLY A 109 -13.17 -14.23 -15.61
C GLY A 109 -11.83 -13.74 -16.18
N ILE A 110 -10.96 -13.20 -15.36
CA ILE A 110 -9.65 -12.67 -15.76
C ILE A 110 -8.61 -13.80 -15.67
N ASP A 111 -7.89 -14.08 -16.75
CA ASP A 111 -6.82 -15.09 -16.76
C ASP A 111 -5.57 -14.57 -16.03
N LYS A 112 -5.04 -13.44 -16.46
CA LYS A 112 -3.91 -12.75 -15.84
C LYS A 112 -4.07 -11.24 -15.93
N TRP A 113 -3.46 -10.51 -15.02
CA TRP A 113 -3.54 -9.06 -14.94
C TRP A 113 -2.22 -8.36 -14.60
N VAL A 114 -2.15 -7.08 -14.86
CA VAL A 114 -1.15 -6.20 -14.27
C VAL A 114 -1.50 -6.04 -12.80
N VAL A 115 -0.50 -6.08 -11.92
CA VAL A 115 -0.69 -5.85 -10.48
C VAL A 115 -0.03 -4.54 -10.11
N PHE A 116 -0.84 -3.60 -9.61
CA PHE A 116 -0.41 -2.27 -9.22
C PHE A 116 -0.58 -2.09 -7.72
N GLY A 117 0.48 -1.70 -7.02
CA GLY A 117 0.40 -1.46 -5.59
C GLY A 117 1.48 -0.55 -5.05
N GLY A 118 1.15 0.19 -3.99
CA GLY A 118 2.08 1.05 -3.30
C GLY A 118 2.05 0.86 -1.79
N SER A 119 3.19 1.10 -1.11
CA SER A 119 3.30 0.89 0.33
C SER A 119 3.00 -0.57 0.70
N TRP A 120 2.14 -0.83 1.67
CA TRP A 120 1.62 -2.19 1.89
C TRP A 120 1.11 -2.85 0.59
N GLY A 121 0.48 -2.09 -0.30
CA GLY A 121 0.07 -2.62 -1.60
C GLY A 121 1.23 -3.16 -2.43
N SER A 122 2.46 -2.65 -2.26
CA SER A 122 3.65 -3.23 -2.91
C SER A 122 4.05 -4.57 -2.28
N THR A 123 3.95 -4.70 -0.96
CA THR A 123 4.14 -5.96 -0.22
C THR A 123 3.17 -7.02 -0.73
N LEU A 124 1.88 -6.66 -0.76
CA LEU A 124 0.80 -7.56 -1.21
C LEU A 124 0.94 -7.92 -2.70
N SER A 125 1.34 -6.96 -3.55
CA SER A 125 1.61 -7.20 -4.98
C SER A 125 2.74 -8.21 -5.20
N LEU A 126 3.85 -8.04 -4.48
CA LEU A 126 4.99 -8.96 -4.53
C LEU A 126 4.60 -10.34 -4.00
N THR A 127 3.87 -10.38 -2.88
CA THR A 127 3.41 -11.65 -2.29
C THR A 127 2.47 -12.39 -3.24
N TYR A 128 1.51 -11.69 -3.84
CA TYR A 128 0.60 -12.26 -4.81
C TYR A 128 1.36 -12.79 -6.05
N ALA A 129 2.26 -11.99 -6.62
CA ALA A 129 3.04 -12.42 -7.78
C ALA A 129 3.94 -13.64 -7.48
N ILE A 130 4.54 -13.70 -6.28
CA ILE A 130 5.37 -14.84 -5.84
C ILE A 130 4.53 -16.12 -5.70
N THR A 131 3.28 -16.01 -5.26
CA THR A 131 2.37 -17.16 -5.07
C THR A 131 1.62 -17.54 -6.34
N HIS A 132 1.35 -16.57 -7.24
CA HIS A 132 0.63 -16.76 -8.50
C HIS A 132 1.36 -16.09 -9.68
N PRO A 133 2.61 -16.52 -9.98
CA PRO A 133 3.40 -15.89 -11.03
C PRO A 133 2.76 -16.01 -12.42
N GLU A 134 2.01 -17.08 -12.67
CA GLU A 134 1.30 -17.33 -13.93
C GLU A 134 0.08 -16.39 -14.11
N ARG A 135 -0.40 -15.76 -13.02
CA ARG A 135 -1.53 -14.80 -13.04
C ARG A 135 -1.08 -13.35 -13.10
N THR A 136 0.22 -13.11 -13.04
CA THR A 136 0.81 -11.77 -13.01
C THR A 136 1.44 -11.45 -14.36
N ARG A 137 0.88 -10.48 -15.07
CA ARG A 137 1.35 -10.02 -16.39
C ARG A 137 2.55 -9.07 -16.26
N ALA A 138 2.45 -8.14 -15.34
CA ALA A 138 3.49 -7.18 -14.99
C ALA A 138 3.24 -6.62 -13.58
N LEU A 139 4.28 -6.08 -12.96
CA LEU A 139 4.21 -5.38 -11.68
C LEU A 139 4.50 -3.89 -11.85
N VAL A 140 3.65 -3.04 -11.28
CA VAL A 140 3.89 -1.60 -11.12
C VAL A 140 3.83 -1.27 -9.64
N LEU A 141 4.99 -0.97 -9.06
CA LEU A 141 5.15 -0.83 -7.61
C LEU A 141 5.60 0.58 -7.23
N ARG A 142 5.15 1.07 -6.05
CA ARG A 142 5.56 2.35 -5.49
C ARG A 142 5.80 2.25 -3.99
N GLY A 143 6.86 2.96 -3.51
CA GLY A 143 7.12 3.03 -2.08
C GLY A 143 7.28 1.63 -1.49
N ILE A 144 8.34 0.92 -1.90
CA ILE A 144 8.55 -0.48 -1.55
C ILE A 144 8.59 -0.67 -0.04
N PHE A 145 7.76 -1.58 0.44
CA PHE A 145 7.72 -2.04 1.80
C PHE A 145 7.94 -3.57 1.84
N LEU A 146 9.00 -4.00 2.48
CA LEU A 146 9.39 -5.42 2.56
C LEU A 146 8.88 -6.10 3.83
N MET A 147 8.18 -5.37 4.71
CA MET A 147 7.66 -5.83 5.99
C MET A 147 8.76 -6.27 6.98
N THR A 148 9.95 -5.68 6.88
CA THR A 148 11.05 -6.00 7.79
C THR A 148 10.89 -5.28 9.14
N ARG A 149 11.39 -5.89 10.21
CA ARG A 149 11.45 -5.25 11.53
C ARG A 149 12.22 -3.94 11.50
N LYS A 150 13.24 -3.85 10.65
CA LYS A 150 14.03 -2.63 10.49
C LYS A 150 13.17 -1.47 9.95
N GLU A 151 12.30 -1.71 8.96
CA GLU A 151 11.40 -0.69 8.42
C GLU A 151 10.36 -0.28 9.46
N LEU A 152 9.78 -1.23 10.18
CA LEU A 152 8.83 -0.96 11.25
C LEU A 152 9.45 -0.20 12.43
N HIS A 153 10.66 -0.57 12.84
CA HIS A 153 11.42 0.13 13.89
C HIS A 153 11.75 1.57 13.46
N TRP A 154 12.20 1.76 12.21
CA TRP A 154 12.48 3.08 11.65
C TRP A 154 11.27 4.00 11.77
N PHE A 155 10.09 3.53 11.41
CA PHE A 155 8.93 4.39 11.27
C PHE A 155 8.13 4.54 12.57
N TYR A 156 8.05 3.50 13.41
CA TYR A 156 7.21 3.46 14.60
C TYR A 156 7.94 3.39 15.93
N GLN A 157 9.28 3.39 15.94
CA GLN A 157 10.04 3.33 17.19
C GLN A 157 11.14 4.38 17.27
N ASP A 158 12.11 4.35 16.36
CA ASP A 158 13.26 5.25 16.39
C ASP A 158 13.87 5.40 14.99
N GLY A 159 13.82 6.61 14.44
CA GLY A 159 14.35 6.96 13.13
C GLY A 159 13.56 8.10 12.50
N ALA A 160 12.36 7.85 11.98
CA ALA A 160 11.50 8.88 11.37
C ALA A 160 11.17 10.02 12.33
N SER A 161 11.10 9.73 13.63
CA SER A 161 10.98 10.71 14.73
C SER A 161 12.04 11.83 14.69
N MET A 162 13.23 11.54 14.15
CA MET A 162 14.30 12.54 14.05
C MET A 162 14.02 13.57 12.94
N LEU A 163 13.19 13.24 11.97
CA LEU A 163 12.81 14.12 10.88
C LEU A 163 11.53 14.92 11.19
N TRP A 164 10.66 14.37 12.05
CA TRP A 164 9.35 14.91 12.41
C TRP A 164 9.14 14.92 13.93
N PRO A 165 10.03 15.57 14.73
CA PRO A 165 9.98 15.50 16.18
C PRO A 165 8.73 16.14 16.79
N ASP A 166 8.19 17.17 16.15
CA ASP A 166 6.96 17.86 16.51
C ASP A 166 5.71 16.97 16.36
N LEU A 167 5.62 16.20 15.29
CA LEU A 167 4.53 15.24 15.06
C LEU A 167 4.69 13.99 15.95
N TRP A 168 5.93 13.62 16.25
CA TRP A 168 6.24 12.47 17.11
C TRP A 168 5.71 12.61 18.52
N GLU A 169 5.71 13.82 19.08
CA GLU A 169 5.12 14.07 20.40
C GLU A 169 3.63 13.69 20.43
N SER A 170 2.89 14.02 19.38
CA SER A 170 1.48 13.63 19.24
C SER A 170 1.30 12.14 19.10
N PHE A 171 2.20 11.46 18.39
CA PHE A 171 2.21 10.00 18.29
C PHE A 171 2.51 9.34 19.66
N LEU A 172 3.38 9.89 20.47
CA LEU A 172 3.67 9.37 21.81
C LEU A 172 2.57 9.65 22.85
N ALA A 173 1.75 10.69 22.64
CA ALA A 173 0.81 11.19 23.65
C ALA A 173 -0.15 10.16 24.25
N PRO A 174 -0.72 9.19 23.50
CA PRO A 174 -1.60 8.17 24.09
C PRO A 174 -0.86 7.05 24.83
N ILE A 175 0.48 7.02 24.79
CA ILE A 175 1.29 5.93 25.35
C ILE A 175 2.02 6.40 26.63
N PRO A 176 1.78 5.76 27.78
CA PRO A 176 2.54 6.01 29.01
C PRO A 176 4.05 5.81 28.83
N GLU A 177 4.85 6.58 29.56
CA GLU A 177 6.32 6.56 29.40
C GLU A 177 6.94 5.19 29.61
N ASP A 178 6.45 4.45 30.58
CA ASP A 178 6.91 3.09 30.91
C ASP A 178 6.57 2.03 29.85
N GLU A 179 5.65 2.33 28.93
CA GLU A 179 5.30 1.45 27.81
C GLU A 179 5.99 1.86 26.48
N ARG A 180 6.71 2.99 26.42
CA ARG A 180 7.33 3.52 25.18
C ARG A 180 8.54 2.74 24.68
N GLY A 181 9.03 1.78 25.45
CA GLY A 181 10.12 0.89 25.02
C GLY A 181 9.75 -0.03 23.83
N ASP A 182 8.45 -0.26 23.60
CA ASP A 182 7.93 -1.01 22.46
C ASP A 182 6.58 -0.41 22.06
N LEU A 183 6.64 0.62 21.19
CA LEU A 183 5.47 1.37 20.77
C LEU A 183 4.50 0.51 19.95
N MET A 184 5.02 -0.41 19.14
CA MET A 184 4.19 -1.33 18.37
C MET A 184 3.25 -2.14 19.27
N LYS A 185 3.82 -2.74 20.32
CA LYS A 185 3.09 -3.52 21.33
C LYS A 185 2.17 -2.64 22.18
N ALA A 186 2.62 -1.44 22.56
CA ALA A 186 1.83 -0.52 23.36
C ALA A 186 0.58 -0.05 22.61
N TYR A 187 0.70 0.22 21.31
CA TYR A 187 -0.41 0.52 20.43
C TYR A 187 -1.32 -0.69 20.22
N PHE A 188 -0.76 -1.89 20.01
CA PHE A 188 -1.53 -3.12 19.87
C PHE A 188 -2.51 -3.34 21.03
N LYS A 189 -2.02 -3.18 22.25
CA LYS A 189 -2.83 -3.31 23.48
C LYS A 189 -4.05 -2.39 23.46
N ARG A 190 -3.90 -1.15 22.98
CA ARG A 190 -4.98 -0.16 22.92
C ARG A 190 -5.93 -0.38 21.75
N LEU A 191 -5.36 -0.63 20.59
CA LEU A 191 -6.13 -0.83 19.36
C LEU A 191 -7.00 -2.10 19.38
N THR A 192 -6.58 -3.12 20.15
CA THR A 192 -7.33 -4.38 20.31
C THR A 192 -8.12 -4.46 21.60
N GLY A 193 -7.94 -3.50 22.53
CA GLY A 193 -8.62 -3.46 23.83
C GLY A 193 -10.11 -3.06 23.72
N ASP A 194 -10.83 -3.27 24.82
CA ASP A 194 -12.29 -3.02 24.90
C ASP A 194 -12.65 -1.57 25.20
N ASN A 195 -11.68 -0.76 25.69
CA ASN A 195 -11.91 0.65 25.97
C ASN A 195 -11.97 1.46 24.69
N ILE A 196 -13.19 1.82 24.26
CA ILE A 196 -13.47 2.53 23.00
C ILE A 196 -12.75 3.89 22.94
N GLU A 197 -12.76 4.65 24.05
CA GLU A 197 -12.15 5.98 24.08
C GLU A 197 -10.64 5.91 23.94
N GLU A 198 -9.98 5.00 24.65
CA GLU A 198 -8.55 4.76 24.55
C GLU A 198 -8.15 4.27 23.17
N ARG A 199 -8.92 3.34 22.61
CA ARG A 199 -8.73 2.85 21.24
C ARG A 199 -8.82 3.95 20.21
N ASN A 200 -9.85 4.81 20.29
CA ASN A 200 -10.04 5.90 19.33
C ASN A 200 -8.90 6.93 19.42
N ARG A 201 -8.46 7.29 20.62
CA ARG A 201 -7.30 8.18 20.80
C ARG A 201 -6.02 7.60 20.20
N ALA A 202 -5.75 6.34 20.46
CA ALA A 202 -4.59 5.64 19.91
C ALA A 202 -4.68 5.55 18.37
N ALA A 203 -5.85 5.21 17.84
CA ALA A 203 -6.07 5.10 16.41
C ALA A 203 -5.86 6.42 15.67
N VAL A 204 -6.39 7.52 16.19
CA VAL A 204 -6.20 8.86 15.60
C VAL A 204 -4.74 9.28 15.65
N ALA A 205 -4.03 9.04 16.77
CA ALA A 205 -2.60 9.37 16.88
C ALA A 205 -1.76 8.56 15.87
N TRP A 206 -2.03 7.27 15.73
CA TRP A 206 -1.37 6.40 14.76
C TRP A 206 -1.61 6.86 13.32
N ALA A 207 -2.89 7.00 12.94
CA ALA A 207 -3.27 7.39 11.58
C ALA A 207 -2.74 8.78 11.20
N THR A 208 -2.80 9.75 12.13
CA THR A 208 -2.30 11.10 11.92
C THR A 208 -0.78 11.14 11.75
N TRP A 209 -0.03 10.32 12.50
CA TRP A 209 1.42 10.19 12.32
C TRP A 209 1.75 9.81 10.87
N GLU A 210 1.13 8.77 10.34
CA GLU A 210 1.38 8.36 8.97
C GLU A 210 0.89 9.42 7.97
N GLY A 211 -0.36 9.87 8.10
CA GLY A 211 -0.95 10.84 7.19
C GLY A 211 -0.15 12.14 7.02
N ASN A 212 0.56 12.57 8.06
CA ASN A 212 1.37 13.79 8.03
C ASN A 212 2.80 13.59 7.50
N THR A 213 3.29 12.36 7.41
CA THR A 213 4.68 12.07 7.03
C THR A 213 4.84 11.56 5.60
N VAL A 214 3.73 11.35 4.87
CA VAL A 214 3.76 10.76 3.51
C VAL A 214 4.29 11.69 2.42
N THR A 215 4.36 13.01 2.63
CA THR A 215 4.82 13.98 1.62
C THR A 215 6.09 14.70 2.05
N VAL A 216 6.95 15.08 1.08
CA VAL A 216 8.19 15.84 1.36
C VAL A 216 7.89 17.23 1.90
N ALA A 217 6.86 17.89 1.38
CA ALA A 217 6.51 19.26 1.78
C ALA A 217 5.88 19.35 3.19
N GLY A 218 5.73 18.20 3.87
CA GLY A 218 4.87 18.12 5.05
C GLY A 218 3.41 18.28 4.65
N ALA A 219 2.52 17.64 5.36
CA ALA A 219 1.11 17.88 5.10
C ALA A 219 0.75 19.29 5.52
N ASN A 220 0.52 20.18 4.57
CA ASN A 220 -0.45 21.23 4.77
C ASN A 220 -1.84 20.58 4.88
N GLY A 221 -2.07 19.92 6.04
CA GLY A 221 -3.25 19.11 6.33
C GLY A 221 -3.07 17.65 5.88
N SER A 222 -2.84 16.74 6.83
CA SER A 222 -3.29 15.35 6.67
C SER A 222 -4.72 15.41 6.12
N PRO A 223 -5.09 14.60 5.11
CA PRO A 223 -6.49 14.52 4.71
C PRO A 223 -7.33 14.36 5.96
N ASP A 224 -8.39 15.18 6.11
CA ASP A 224 -9.24 15.22 7.33
C ASP A 224 -9.66 13.84 7.82
N LYS A 225 -9.72 12.85 6.90
CA LYS A 225 -10.04 11.46 7.19
C LYS A 225 -9.13 10.76 8.22
N PHE A 226 -7.85 11.12 8.32
CA PHE A 226 -6.93 10.50 9.30
C PHE A 226 -7.23 10.94 10.75
N GLY A 227 -7.89 12.09 10.90
CA GLY A 227 -8.42 12.56 12.17
C GLY A 227 -9.84 12.04 12.50
N ASP A 228 -10.53 11.44 11.52
CA ASP A 228 -11.85 10.84 11.73
C ASP A 228 -11.70 9.48 12.44
N PRO A 229 -12.27 9.30 13.64
CA PRO A 229 -12.16 8.05 14.40
C PRO A 229 -12.66 6.82 13.66
N GLU A 230 -13.69 6.92 12.81
CA GLU A 230 -14.22 5.79 12.06
C GLU A 230 -13.20 5.22 11.08
N PHE A 231 -12.57 6.10 10.30
CA PHE A 231 -11.48 5.72 9.41
C PHE A 231 -10.22 5.31 10.19
N ALA A 232 -9.82 6.11 11.18
CA ALA A 232 -8.60 5.89 11.93
C ALA A 232 -8.58 4.56 12.67
N VAL A 233 -9.71 4.13 13.24
CA VAL A 233 -9.80 2.83 13.95
C VAL A 233 -9.61 1.66 12.99
N ALA A 234 -10.27 1.66 11.84
CA ALA A 234 -10.07 0.59 10.86
C ALA A 234 -8.62 0.56 10.37
N PHE A 235 -8.09 1.74 10.00
CA PHE A 235 -6.73 1.92 9.50
C PHE A 235 -5.70 1.43 10.51
N ALA A 236 -5.62 2.05 11.68
CA ALA A 236 -4.60 1.77 12.69
C ALA A 236 -4.70 0.36 13.27
N ARG A 237 -5.91 -0.15 13.49
CA ARG A 237 -6.15 -1.48 14.06
C ARG A 237 -5.68 -2.59 13.12
N ILE A 238 -6.00 -2.50 11.82
CA ILE A 238 -5.59 -3.50 10.84
C ILE A 238 -4.08 -3.39 10.59
N GLU A 239 -3.57 -2.17 10.42
CA GLU A 239 -2.15 -1.94 10.18
C GLU A 239 -1.27 -2.49 11.30
N ASN A 240 -1.55 -2.10 12.54
CA ASN A 240 -0.83 -2.58 13.70
C ASN A 240 -0.96 -4.10 13.90
N TRP A 241 -2.12 -4.69 13.57
CA TRP A 241 -2.32 -6.15 13.56
C TRP A 241 -1.34 -6.85 12.62
N TYR A 242 -1.24 -6.40 11.38
CA TYR A 242 -0.30 -6.96 10.41
C TYR A 242 1.15 -6.76 10.83
N PHE A 243 1.51 -5.58 11.30
CA PHE A 243 2.88 -5.25 11.69
C PHE A 243 3.35 -6.03 12.93
N THR A 244 2.50 -6.15 13.93
CA THR A 244 2.79 -6.94 15.13
C THR A 244 2.99 -8.42 14.82
N HIS A 245 2.32 -8.93 13.78
CA HIS A 245 2.43 -10.32 13.35
C HIS A 245 3.40 -10.51 12.16
N GLY A 246 4.25 -9.52 11.86
CA GLY A 246 5.26 -9.61 10.79
C GLY A 246 4.66 -9.90 9.42
N GLY A 247 3.45 -9.37 9.13
CA GLY A 247 2.72 -9.62 7.89
C GLY A 247 2.29 -11.06 7.71
N PHE A 248 2.32 -11.88 8.76
CA PHE A 248 2.04 -13.32 8.74
C PHE A 248 2.97 -14.11 7.82
N PHE A 249 4.18 -13.61 7.60
CA PHE A 249 5.23 -14.32 6.87
C PHE A 249 6.02 -15.24 7.80
N ASP A 250 6.49 -16.36 7.26
CA ASP A 250 7.31 -17.34 8.00
C ASP A 250 8.75 -16.84 8.24
N SER A 251 9.20 -15.85 7.47
CA SER A 251 10.52 -15.21 7.57
C SER A 251 10.41 -13.70 7.42
N GLU A 252 11.26 -12.96 8.16
CA GLU A 252 11.38 -11.50 8.04
C GLU A 252 11.80 -11.04 6.62
N ASN A 253 12.52 -11.89 5.89
CA ASN A 253 13.00 -11.59 4.54
C ASN A 253 12.22 -12.36 3.46
N TRP A 254 11.02 -12.82 3.76
CA TRP A 254 10.24 -13.72 2.90
C TRP A 254 10.15 -13.26 1.44
N ILE A 255 9.93 -11.98 1.18
CA ILE A 255 9.86 -11.43 -0.18
C ILE A 255 11.20 -11.62 -0.90
N ILE A 256 12.31 -11.22 -0.27
CA ILE A 256 13.65 -11.32 -0.86
C ILE A 256 14.04 -12.79 -1.09
N GLU A 257 13.72 -13.67 -0.16
CA GLU A 257 14.00 -15.10 -0.25
C GLU A 257 13.22 -15.81 -1.36
N ASN A 258 12.11 -15.23 -1.79
CA ASN A 258 11.23 -15.82 -2.81
C ASN A 258 11.22 -15.05 -4.15
N VAL A 259 11.94 -13.96 -4.27
CA VAL A 259 11.91 -13.07 -5.44
C VAL A 259 12.33 -13.76 -6.74
N ASP A 260 13.15 -14.81 -6.66
CA ASP A 260 13.58 -15.59 -7.84
C ASP A 260 12.42 -16.21 -8.63
N LYS A 261 11.27 -16.44 -7.96
CA LYS A 261 10.06 -16.96 -8.61
C LYS A 261 9.42 -15.99 -9.61
N ILE A 262 9.72 -14.70 -9.48
CA ILE A 262 9.10 -13.63 -10.27
C ILE A 262 10.08 -12.84 -11.15
N ARG A 263 11.35 -13.25 -11.25
CA ARG A 263 12.37 -12.54 -12.04
C ARG A 263 12.04 -12.41 -13.53
N HIS A 264 11.18 -13.27 -14.03
CA HIS A 264 10.69 -13.24 -15.42
C HIS A 264 9.53 -12.26 -15.62
N ILE A 265 8.92 -11.72 -14.55
CA ILE A 265 7.79 -10.82 -14.62
C ILE A 265 8.27 -9.38 -14.84
N PRO A 266 7.86 -8.71 -15.93
CA PRO A 266 8.19 -7.32 -16.16
C PRO A 266 7.78 -6.44 -14.99
N THR A 267 8.74 -5.73 -14.37
CA THR A 267 8.49 -4.98 -13.13
C THR A 267 9.05 -3.56 -13.22
N TRP A 268 8.23 -2.57 -12.79
CA TRP A 268 8.64 -1.19 -12.64
C TRP A 268 8.39 -0.72 -11.21
N ILE A 269 9.41 -0.14 -10.59
CA ILE A 269 9.39 0.38 -9.23
C ILE A 269 9.61 1.89 -9.26
N ALA A 270 8.66 2.66 -8.74
CA ALA A 270 8.75 4.09 -8.49
C ALA A 270 9.01 4.33 -6.99
N GLN A 271 10.15 4.94 -6.64
CA GLN A 271 10.54 5.16 -5.26
C GLN A 271 10.94 6.61 -5.01
N GLY A 272 10.31 7.27 -4.06
CA GLY A 272 10.73 8.60 -3.62
C GLY A 272 12.07 8.55 -2.88
N ARG A 273 12.97 9.51 -3.18
CA ARG A 273 14.27 9.62 -2.49
C ARG A 273 14.09 9.95 -1.01
N PHE A 274 13.10 10.79 -0.70
CA PHE A 274 12.80 11.28 0.63
C PHE A 274 11.59 10.59 1.25
N ASP A 275 11.33 9.36 0.83
CA ASP A 275 10.29 8.53 1.44
C ASP A 275 10.69 8.20 2.88
N VAL A 276 9.95 8.79 3.83
CA VAL A 276 10.16 8.61 5.28
C VAL A 276 9.41 7.39 5.80
N VAL A 277 8.29 7.04 5.16
CA VAL A 277 7.44 5.91 5.57
C VAL A 277 8.12 4.58 5.23
N THR A 278 8.48 4.42 3.96
CA THR A 278 9.21 3.25 3.44
C THR A 278 10.50 3.71 2.75
N PRO A 279 11.59 3.85 3.51
CA PRO A 279 12.84 4.42 2.99
C PRO A 279 13.37 3.73 1.74
N ALA A 280 14.00 4.50 0.85
CA ALA A 280 14.56 4.02 -0.41
C ALA A 280 15.55 2.84 -0.26
N SER A 281 16.01 2.56 0.96
CA SER A 281 16.83 1.38 1.27
C SER A 281 16.10 0.06 1.02
N GLY A 282 14.79 0.00 1.27
CA GLY A 282 13.96 -1.18 0.97
C GLY A 282 13.89 -1.44 -0.54
N ALA A 283 13.56 -0.40 -1.33
CA ALA A 283 13.55 -0.49 -2.79
C ALA A 283 14.91 -0.86 -3.37
N TRP A 284 15.99 -0.36 -2.78
CA TRP A 284 17.35 -0.71 -3.19
C TRP A 284 17.70 -2.16 -2.86
N ALA A 285 17.29 -2.67 -1.69
CA ALA A 285 17.47 -4.08 -1.32
C ALA A 285 16.71 -5.01 -2.29
N LEU A 286 15.45 -4.67 -2.61
CA LEU A 286 14.67 -5.41 -3.59
C LEU A 286 15.35 -5.40 -4.97
N HIS A 287 15.78 -4.25 -5.46
CA HIS A 287 16.46 -4.14 -6.78
C HIS A 287 17.76 -4.96 -6.83
N ARG A 288 18.50 -5.05 -5.74
CA ARG A 288 19.71 -5.91 -5.70
C ARG A 288 19.38 -7.40 -5.79
N ALA A 289 18.26 -7.84 -5.25
CA ALA A 289 17.78 -9.21 -5.33
C ALA A 289 17.02 -9.48 -6.65
N PHE A 290 16.44 -8.43 -7.23
CA PHE A 290 15.64 -8.46 -8.46
C PHE A 290 16.15 -7.43 -9.48
N PRO A 291 17.36 -7.62 -10.02
CA PRO A 291 18.01 -6.65 -10.90
C PRO A 291 17.33 -6.45 -12.26
N GLU A 292 16.45 -7.38 -12.66
CA GLU A 292 15.61 -7.26 -13.86
C GLU A 292 14.48 -6.22 -13.68
N ALA A 293 14.08 -5.92 -12.45
CA ALA A 293 13.11 -4.87 -12.18
C ALA A 293 13.71 -3.49 -12.46
N LYS A 294 12.97 -2.68 -13.21
CA LYS A 294 13.33 -1.29 -13.44
C LYS A 294 13.05 -0.48 -12.18
N LEU A 295 14.09 0.01 -11.52
CA LEU A 295 13.99 0.93 -10.38
C LEU A 295 14.22 2.37 -10.82
N GLU A 296 13.24 3.25 -10.54
CA GLU A 296 13.34 4.69 -10.68
C GLU A 296 13.27 5.35 -9.32
N ILE A 297 14.38 5.99 -8.90
CA ILE A 297 14.42 6.77 -7.66
C ILE A 297 14.17 8.23 -8.00
N ILE A 298 13.04 8.77 -7.55
CA ILE A 298 12.57 10.12 -7.82
C ILE A 298 13.21 11.08 -6.80
N GLY A 299 14.06 11.98 -7.28
CA GLY A 299 14.96 12.79 -6.45
C GLY A 299 14.28 13.88 -5.63
N ASP A 300 13.03 14.24 -5.93
CA ASP A 300 12.26 15.31 -5.31
C ASP A 300 10.91 14.84 -4.74
N ALA A 301 10.81 13.56 -4.41
CA ALA A 301 9.57 12.97 -3.92
C ALA A 301 9.77 12.13 -2.65
N GLY A 302 8.72 12.07 -1.85
CA GLY A 302 8.54 11.20 -0.68
C GLY A 302 7.69 9.97 -0.99
N HIS A 303 6.77 9.65 -0.04
CA HIS A 303 5.95 8.44 -0.10
C HIS A 303 4.70 8.59 -0.95
N ALA A 304 4.05 9.77 -0.92
CA ALA A 304 2.71 9.91 -1.51
C ALA A 304 2.71 9.68 -3.03
N SER A 305 1.73 8.89 -3.50
CA SER A 305 1.53 8.65 -4.93
C SER A 305 1.18 9.94 -5.69
N SER A 306 0.61 10.94 -5.01
CA SER A 306 0.20 12.22 -5.58
C SER A 306 1.35 13.21 -5.85
N GLU A 307 2.57 12.94 -5.37
CA GLU A 307 3.71 13.82 -5.65
C GLU A 307 4.06 13.81 -7.16
N PRO A 308 4.32 14.98 -7.76
CA PRO A 308 4.41 15.11 -9.22
C PRO A 308 5.41 14.17 -9.90
N GLY A 309 6.55 13.88 -9.24
CA GLY A 309 7.54 12.95 -9.76
C GLY A 309 7.09 11.48 -9.69
N ILE A 310 6.34 11.13 -8.65
CA ILE A 310 5.75 9.79 -8.50
C ILE A 310 4.63 9.61 -9.53
N VAL A 311 3.74 10.61 -9.69
CA VAL A 311 2.69 10.59 -10.72
C VAL A 311 3.28 10.33 -12.10
N ASP A 312 4.32 11.09 -12.49
CA ASP A 312 5.00 10.93 -13.78
C ASP A 312 5.53 9.51 -13.97
N SER A 313 6.24 8.98 -12.96
CA SER A 313 6.82 7.64 -13.04
C SER A 313 5.72 6.57 -13.14
N LEU A 314 4.67 6.66 -12.32
CA LEU A 314 3.59 5.66 -12.30
C LEU A 314 2.77 5.68 -13.59
N VAL A 315 2.45 6.85 -14.16
CA VAL A 315 1.73 6.94 -15.45
C VAL A 315 2.58 6.35 -16.59
N ARG A 316 3.88 6.64 -16.62
CA ARG A 316 4.80 6.00 -17.59
C ARG A 316 4.90 4.49 -17.38
N ALA A 317 4.88 4.04 -16.13
CA ALA A 317 4.94 2.62 -15.79
C ALA A 317 3.67 1.88 -16.24
N THR A 318 2.50 2.45 -16.06
CA THR A 318 1.23 1.84 -16.51
C THR A 318 1.13 1.85 -18.05
N ASP A 319 1.51 2.96 -18.72
CA ASP A 319 1.58 2.99 -20.20
C ASP A 319 2.55 1.92 -20.75
N TRP A 320 3.62 1.64 -20.05
CA TRP A 320 4.58 0.60 -20.40
C TRP A 320 4.01 -0.80 -20.08
N ALA A 321 3.39 -1.00 -18.91
CA ALA A 321 2.86 -2.30 -18.48
C ALA A 321 1.73 -2.81 -19.39
N ALA A 322 0.94 -1.91 -19.98
CA ALA A 322 -0.10 -2.27 -20.96
C ALA A 322 0.45 -3.03 -22.19
N LYS A 323 1.74 -2.84 -22.50
CA LYS A 323 2.41 -3.43 -23.68
C LYS A 323 3.17 -4.71 -23.36
N GLN A 324 3.19 -5.13 -22.09
CA GLN A 324 3.88 -6.35 -21.67
C GLN A 324 2.97 -7.58 -21.88
N GLY A 325 3.54 -8.65 -22.32
CA GLY A 325 3.13 -10.04 -22.40
C GLY A 325 1.79 -10.45 -22.83
#